data_dde7d9273d5551d5836831a67b3aaa7f
#
_entry.id   dde7d9273d5551d5836831a67b3aaa7f
#
_cell.length_a   1.000
_cell.length_b   1.000
_cell.length_c   1.000
_cell.angle_alpha   90.00
_cell.angle_beta   90.00
_cell.angle_gamma   90.00
#
_symmetry.space_group_name_H-M   'P 1'
#
loop_
_entity.id
_entity.type
_entity.pdbx_description
1 polymer ?
#
loop_
_entity_poly.entity_id
_entity_poly.type
_entity_poly.pdbx_seq_one_letter_code
_entity_poly.pdbx_strand_id
1 'polypeptide(L)'
;TICLVGSEMCIRDSNKIIGQIISELPELDEWHSNQIVKKFGNLSWNNSIVELHKPENIGKYRDNFYQRLAYDEIFSTFLVNSEIRKKIKKIKKKRKKINFNLQNNLINKLSFSLTNDQVNSLKEINKDLSTSTKMFRLLQGDVGSGKTIIALLSAYNTINSGYQVAFMAPTETVSYTHLTLPTK
;
A
#
# COMPACT_ATOMS: atom_id res chain seq x y z
N THR A 1 -14.07 40.74 6.65
CA THR A 1 -14.44 40.13 5.36
C THR A 1 -13.67 38.83 5.24
N ILE A 2 -14.32 37.73 5.57
CA ILE A 2 -13.77 36.39 5.37
C ILE A 2 -13.78 36.18 3.84
N CYS A 3 -12.60 36.17 3.24
CA CYS A 3 -12.43 35.78 1.85
C CYS A 3 -12.78 34.28 1.74
N LEU A 4 -13.98 33.97 1.27
CA LEU A 4 -14.38 32.63 0.94
C LEU A 4 -13.42 32.13 -0.15
N VAL A 5 -12.61 31.11 0.20
CA VAL A 5 -11.82 30.34 -0.73
C VAL A 5 -12.79 29.72 -1.73
N GLY A 6 -12.83 30.23 -2.96
CA GLY A 6 -13.80 29.84 -3.97
C GLY A 6 -14.44 31.04 -4.67
N SER A 7 -13.76 32.20 -4.72
CA SER A 7 -14.23 33.32 -5.52
C SER A 7 -14.32 32.84 -6.99
N GLU A 8 -15.36 33.26 -7.71
CA GLU A 8 -15.54 32.98 -9.16
C GLU A 8 -14.27 33.26 -9.99
N MET A 9 -13.44 34.18 -9.51
CA MET A 9 -12.15 34.53 -10.10
C MET A 9 -11.15 33.37 -10.03
N CYS A 10 -11.01 32.69 -8.88
CA CYS A 10 -10.14 31.51 -8.76
C CYS A 10 -10.61 30.33 -9.59
N ILE A 11 -11.91 30.12 -9.70
CA ILE A 11 -12.50 29.06 -10.53
C ILE A 11 -12.24 29.33 -12.01
N ARG A 12 -12.42 30.58 -12.45
CA ARG A 12 -12.20 31.00 -13.83
C ARG A 12 -10.73 30.89 -14.24
N ASP A 13 -9.80 31.29 -13.37
CA ASP A 13 -8.36 31.17 -13.62
C ASP A 13 -7.92 29.70 -13.66
N SER A 14 -8.45 28.88 -12.76
CA SER A 14 -8.17 27.44 -12.75
C SER A 14 -8.67 26.76 -14.04
N ASN A 15 -9.87 27.10 -14.49
CA ASN A 15 -10.42 26.56 -15.74
C ASN A 15 -9.59 26.96 -16.96
N LYS A 16 -9.09 28.20 -16.99
CA LYS A 16 -8.22 28.67 -18.07
C LYS A 16 -6.89 27.89 -18.11
N ILE A 17 -6.26 27.70 -16.95
CA ILE A 17 -5.01 26.95 -16.83
C ILE A 17 -5.23 25.49 -17.22
N ILE A 18 -6.29 24.86 -16.72
CA ILE A 18 -6.66 23.48 -17.08
C ILE A 18 -6.90 23.35 -18.58
N GLY A 19 -7.63 24.30 -19.19
CA GLY A 19 -7.85 24.34 -20.63
C GLY A 19 -6.57 24.41 -21.45
N GLN A 20 -5.59 25.21 -21.01
CA GLN A 20 -4.27 25.29 -21.64
C GLN A 20 -3.52 23.95 -21.54
N ILE A 21 -3.47 23.36 -20.34
CA ILE A 21 -2.79 22.06 -20.11
C ILE A 21 -3.44 20.98 -21.00
N ILE A 22 -4.77 20.95 -21.08
CA ILE A 22 -5.49 19.95 -21.88
C ILE A 22 -5.18 20.10 -23.37
N SER A 23 -5.04 21.34 -23.86
CA SER A 23 -4.69 21.59 -25.28
C SER A 23 -3.25 21.16 -25.64
N GLU A 24 -2.38 21.02 -24.65
CA GLU A 24 -0.97 20.61 -24.79
C GLU A 24 -0.73 19.16 -24.40
N LEU A 25 -1.79 18.39 -24.08
CA LEU A 25 -1.65 17.00 -23.71
C LEU A 25 -1.03 16.18 -24.86
N PRO A 26 0.02 15.40 -24.60
CA PRO A 26 0.59 14.54 -25.61
C PRO A 26 -0.40 13.42 -25.99
N GLU A 27 -0.44 13.06 -27.25
CA GLU A 27 -1.13 11.83 -27.66
C GLU A 27 -0.30 10.64 -27.17
N LEU A 28 -0.94 9.81 -26.34
CA LEU A 28 -0.34 8.58 -25.83
C LEU A 28 -0.93 7.39 -26.56
N ASP A 29 -0.06 6.48 -26.96
CA ASP A 29 -0.48 5.20 -27.51
C ASP A 29 -1.28 4.38 -26.47
N GLU A 30 -2.29 3.65 -26.96
CA GLU A 30 -3.07 2.79 -26.08
C GLU A 30 -2.24 1.60 -25.61
N TRP A 31 -2.02 1.49 -24.29
CA TRP A 31 -1.21 0.42 -23.68
C TRP A 31 -2.03 -0.78 -23.20
N HIS A 32 -3.36 -0.68 -23.24
CA HIS A 32 -4.22 -1.78 -22.85
C HIS A 32 -4.58 -2.67 -24.04
N SER A 33 -4.90 -3.93 -23.74
CA SER A 33 -5.44 -4.83 -24.76
C SER A 33 -6.81 -4.38 -25.21
N ASN A 34 -7.15 -4.68 -26.47
CA ASN A 34 -8.46 -4.37 -27.05
C ASN A 34 -9.64 -4.87 -26.21
N GLN A 35 -9.46 -5.96 -25.48
CA GLN A 35 -10.51 -6.49 -24.59
C GLN A 35 -10.82 -5.56 -23.41
N ILE A 36 -9.78 -4.92 -22.86
CA ILE A 36 -9.93 -3.96 -21.76
C ILE A 36 -10.53 -2.67 -22.27
N VAL A 37 -10.02 -2.14 -23.40
CA VAL A 37 -10.53 -0.90 -23.99
C VAL A 37 -12.01 -1.01 -24.33
N LYS A 38 -12.47 -2.15 -24.85
CA LYS A 38 -13.88 -2.42 -25.12
C LYS A 38 -14.78 -2.37 -23.88
N LYS A 39 -14.28 -2.79 -22.71
CA LYS A 39 -15.05 -2.71 -21.45
C LYS A 39 -15.39 -1.28 -21.05
N PHE A 40 -14.57 -0.32 -21.44
CA PHE A 40 -14.78 1.12 -21.19
C PHE A 40 -15.34 1.85 -22.41
N GLY A 41 -16.01 1.16 -23.33
CA GLY A 41 -16.65 1.78 -24.48
C GLY A 41 -15.71 2.33 -25.56
N ASN A 42 -14.52 1.72 -25.71
CA ASN A 42 -13.45 2.15 -26.63
C ASN A 42 -12.92 3.56 -26.33
N LEU A 43 -12.94 3.97 -25.08
CA LEU A 43 -12.43 5.27 -24.64
C LEU A 43 -10.92 5.24 -24.48
N SER A 44 -10.23 6.17 -25.13
CA SER A 44 -8.80 6.41 -24.89
C SER A 44 -8.57 7.19 -23.61
N TRP A 45 -7.34 7.14 -23.08
CA TRP A 45 -6.93 7.94 -21.93
C TRP A 45 -7.10 9.44 -22.19
N ASN A 46 -6.58 9.94 -23.33
CA ASN A 46 -6.68 11.34 -23.71
C ASN A 46 -8.13 11.81 -23.79
N ASN A 47 -8.99 11.07 -24.48
CA ASN A 47 -10.40 11.41 -24.58
C ASN A 47 -11.07 11.43 -23.20
N SER A 48 -10.73 10.49 -22.33
CA SER A 48 -11.30 10.43 -20.99
C SER A 48 -10.93 11.65 -20.13
N ILE A 49 -9.67 12.11 -20.20
CA ILE A 49 -9.26 13.34 -19.51
C ILE A 49 -9.95 14.57 -20.09
N VAL A 50 -9.94 14.74 -21.41
CA VAL A 50 -10.55 15.90 -22.06
C VAL A 50 -12.04 16.00 -21.74
N GLU A 51 -12.77 14.90 -21.85
CA GLU A 51 -14.21 14.88 -21.63
C GLU A 51 -14.60 15.09 -20.15
N LEU A 52 -13.82 14.61 -19.20
CA LEU A 52 -14.07 14.87 -17.78
C LEU A 52 -13.88 16.33 -17.37
N HIS A 53 -13.10 17.08 -18.12
CA HIS A 53 -12.86 18.51 -17.85
C HIS A 53 -13.79 19.45 -18.65
N LYS A 54 -14.64 18.91 -19.52
CA LYS A 54 -15.65 19.71 -20.24
C LYS A 54 -16.93 19.82 -19.38
N PRO A 55 -17.36 21.03 -19.01
CA PRO A 55 -18.53 21.22 -18.15
C PRO A 55 -19.85 20.81 -18.84
N GLU A 56 -19.86 20.70 -20.18
CA GLU A 56 -21.05 20.41 -20.98
C GLU A 56 -21.45 18.92 -20.90
N ASN A 57 -20.55 18.03 -20.52
CA ASN A 57 -20.75 16.58 -20.51
C ASN A 57 -21.14 16.02 -19.12
N ILE A 58 -21.90 16.80 -18.33
CA ILE A 58 -22.43 16.34 -17.04
C ILE A 58 -23.60 15.38 -17.29
N GLY A 59 -23.32 14.18 -17.80
CA GLY A 59 -24.35 13.22 -18.15
C GLY A 59 -23.88 11.76 -18.15
N LYS A 60 -24.68 10.89 -18.74
CA LYS A 60 -24.57 9.41 -18.78
C LYS A 60 -23.17 8.81 -19.08
N TYR A 61 -22.27 9.57 -19.69
CA TYR A 61 -20.93 9.07 -20.09
C TYR A 61 -19.83 9.40 -19.08
N ARG A 62 -20.08 10.28 -18.09
CA ARG A 62 -19.08 10.69 -17.10
C ARG A 62 -18.53 9.51 -16.31
N ASP A 63 -19.38 8.56 -15.98
CA ASP A 63 -18.99 7.39 -15.21
C ASP A 63 -18.00 6.51 -15.98
N ASN A 64 -18.16 6.35 -17.29
CA ASN A 64 -17.26 5.55 -18.10
C ASN A 64 -15.87 6.21 -18.24
N PHE A 65 -15.82 7.53 -18.42
CA PHE A 65 -14.55 8.27 -18.46
C PHE A 65 -13.83 8.18 -17.12
N TYR A 66 -14.56 8.38 -16.02
CA TYR A 66 -14.01 8.26 -14.69
C TYR A 66 -13.51 6.83 -14.39
N GLN A 67 -14.29 5.81 -14.72
CA GLN A 67 -13.90 4.41 -14.53
C GLN A 67 -12.67 4.05 -15.36
N ARG A 68 -12.55 4.59 -16.58
CA ARG A 68 -11.37 4.39 -17.41
C ARG A 68 -10.12 4.94 -16.73
N LEU A 69 -10.13 6.17 -16.25
CA LEU A 69 -8.98 6.80 -15.60
C LEU A 69 -8.66 6.14 -14.25
N ALA A 70 -9.69 5.82 -13.46
CA ALA A 70 -9.51 5.09 -12.21
C ALA A 70 -8.85 3.72 -12.42
N TYR A 71 -9.23 3.02 -13.50
CA TYR A 71 -8.59 1.76 -13.86
C TYR A 71 -7.11 1.96 -14.20
N ASP A 72 -6.78 2.98 -14.99
CA ASP A 72 -5.39 3.27 -15.36
C ASP A 72 -4.53 3.62 -14.14
N GLU A 73 -5.05 4.39 -13.21
CA GLU A 73 -4.37 4.76 -11.96
C GLU A 73 -4.10 3.52 -11.09
N ILE A 74 -5.12 2.70 -10.88
CA ILE A 74 -4.97 1.46 -10.10
C ILE A 74 -3.98 0.52 -10.79
N PHE A 75 -4.10 0.34 -12.11
CA PHE A 75 -3.24 -0.54 -12.88
C PHE A 75 -1.78 -0.08 -12.86
N SER A 76 -1.52 1.22 -13.04
CA SER A 76 -0.17 1.78 -12.94
C SER A 76 0.44 1.57 -11.55
N THR A 77 -0.35 1.77 -10.50
CA THR A 77 0.06 1.49 -9.11
C THR A 77 0.43 0.02 -8.91
N PHE A 78 -0.37 -0.90 -9.46
CA PHE A 78 -0.04 -2.32 -9.43
C PHE A 78 1.25 -2.66 -10.17
N LEU A 79 1.50 -2.06 -11.34
CA LEU A 79 2.72 -2.27 -12.10
C LEU A 79 3.95 -1.78 -11.33
N VAL A 80 3.90 -0.56 -10.79
CA VAL A 80 4.99 0.00 -9.99
C VAL A 80 5.28 -0.88 -8.77
N ASN A 81 4.25 -1.28 -8.03
CA ASN A 81 4.40 -2.18 -6.88
C ASN A 81 4.96 -3.55 -7.29
N SER A 82 4.57 -4.09 -8.43
CA SER A 82 5.11 -5.34 -8.97
C SER A 82 6.60 -5.23 -9.27
N GLU A 83 7.01 -4.14 -9.92
CA GLU A 83 8.43 -3.90 -10.20
C GLU A 83 9.27 -3.69 -8.92
N ILE A 84 8.74 -2.94 -7.96
CA ILE A 84 9.38 -2.78 -6.65
C ILE A 84 9.56 -4.15 -5.97
N ARG A 85 8.51 -4.98 -5.96
CA ARG A 85 8.59 -6.34 -5.40
C ARG A 85 9.62 -7.22 -6.11
N LYS A 86 9.69 -7.16 -7.44
CA LYS A 86 10.72 -7.87 -8.22
C LYS A 86 12.13 -7.40 -7.85
N LYS A 87 12.36 -6.09 -7.74
CA LYS A 87 13.64 -5.52 -7.31
C LYS A 87 14.01 -5.95 -5.91
N ILE A 88 13.08 -5.88 -4.96
CA ILE A 88 13.29 -6.31 -3.56
C ILE A 88 13.65 -7.79 -3.48
N LYS A 89 12.97 -8.67 -4.25
CA LYS A 89 13.27 -10.11 -4.28
C LYS A 89 14.67 -10.44 -4.81
N LYS A 90 15.25 -9.58 -5.65
CA LYS A 90 16.63 -9.74 -6.12
C LYS A 90 17.67 -9.46 -5.04
N ILE A 91 17.34 -8.69 -4.00
CA ILE A 91 18.24 -8.36 -2.90
C ILE A 91 18.40 -9.60 -2.02
N LYS A 92 19.59 -10.17 -2.02
CA LYS A 92 19.95 -11.29 -1.14
C LYS A 92 20.18 -10.80 0.29
N LYS A 93 19.74 -11.57 1.27
CA LYS A 93 20.00 -11.36 2.70
C LYS A 93 20.55 -12.63 3.35
N LYS A 94 21.18 -12.48 4.50
CA LYS A 94 21.52 -13.61 5.35
C LYS A 94 20.25 -14.26 5.91
N ARG A 95 20.17 -15.58 5.83
CA ARG A 95 19.04 -16.37 6.38
C ARG A 95 19.06 -16.26 7.89
N LYS A 96 17.88 -16.08 8.50
CA LYS A 96 17.74 -16.12 9.95
C LYS A 96 17.42 -17.54 10.40
N LYS A 97 18.08 -17.98 11.46
CA LYS A 97 17.84 -19.30 12.05
C LYS A 97 16.80 -19.16 13.16
N ILE A 98 15.53 -19.47 12.84
CA ILE A 98 14.45 -19.36 13.81
C ILE A 98 14.56 -20.48 14.84
N ASN A 99 14.62 -20.12 16.12
CA ASN A 99 14.57 -21.06 17.23
C ASN A 99 13.12 -21.20 17.72
N PHE A 100 12.45 -22.25 17.26
CA PHE A 100 11.05 -22.50 17.60
C PHE A 100 10.83 -22.78 19.10
N ASN A 101 11.81 -23.36 19.79
CA ASN A 101 11.69 -23.60 21.23
C ASN A 101 11.62 -22.27 22.01
N LEU A 102 12.50 -21.32 21.68
CA LEU A 102 12.47 -19.99 22.30
C LEU A 102 11.20 -19.22 21.94
N GLN A 103 10.74 -19.32 20.70
CA GLN A 103 9.47 -18.73 20.28
C GLN A 103 8.30 -19.30 21.08
N ASN A 104 8.19 -20.63 21.20
CA ASN A 104 7.10 -21.29 21.91
C ASN A 104 7.15 -20.98 23.42
N ASN A 105 8.33 -20.91 24.01
CA ASN A 105 8.51 -20.49 25.40
C ASN A 105 7.99 -19.06 25.64
N LEU A 106 8.20 -18.15 24.69
CA LEU A 106 7.66 -16.80 24.79
C LEU A 106 6.14 -16.80 24.60
N ILE A 107 5.62 -17.54 23.64
CA ILE A 107 4.18 -17.65 23.40
C ILE A 107 3.47 -18.21 24.64
N ASN A 108 4.05 -19.24 25.30
CA ASN A 108 3.47 -19.84 26.51
C ASN A 108 3.49 -18.90 27.73
N LYS A 109 4.27 -17.83 27.71
CA LYS A 109 4.28 -16.79 28.76
C LYS A 109 3.24 -15.70 28.55
N LEU A 110 2.57 -15.68 27.39
CA LEU A 110 1.49 -14.73 27.15
C LEU A 110 0.29 -15.10 28.01
N SER A 111 -0.46 -14.11 28.48
CA SER A 111 -1.71 -14.27 29.23
C SER A 111 -2.90 -14.71 28.36
N PHE A 112 -2.70 -14.92 27.07
CA PHE A 112 -3.70 -15.31 26.09
C PHE A 112 -3.10 -16.26 25.05
N SER A 113 -3.96 -17.01 24.34
CA SER A 113 -3.55 -17.86 23.22
C SER A 113 -3.65 -17.13 21.91
N LEU A 114 -2.71 -17.42 20.99
CA LEU A 114 -2.77 -16.91 19.63
C LEU A 114 -3.93 -17.56 18.85
N THR A 115 -4.60 -16.78 18.03
CA THR A 115 -5.61 -17.30 17.09
C THR A 115 -4.94 -18.10 15.96
N ASN A 116 -5.71 -18.92 15.26
CA ASN A 116 -5.22 -19.69 14.11
C ASN A 116 -4.61 -18.78 13.03
N ASP A 117 -5.22 -17.65 12.76
CA ASP A 117 -4.72 -16.69 11.75
C ASP A 117 -3.43 -16.03 12.17
N GLN A 118 -3.28 -15.71 13.46
CA GLN A 118 -2.04 -15.19 14.03
C GLN A 118 -0.92 -16.23 13.93
N VAL A 119 -1.20 -17.48 14.26
CA VAL A 119 -0.24 -18.60 14.14
C VAL A 119 0.19 -18.79 12.68
N ASN A 120 -0.75 -18.77 11.74
CA ASN A 120 -0.47 -18.92 10.32
C ASN A 120 0.37 -17.75 9.79
N SER A 121 0.00 -16.52 10.14
CA SER A 121 0.77 -15.31 9.78
C SER A 121 2.20 -15.38 10.30
N LEU A 122 2.39 -15.81 11.55
CA LEU A 122 3.71 -15.97 12.14
C LEU A 122 4.54 -17.06 11.43
N LYS A 123 3.92 -18.19 11.08
CA LYS A 123 4.58 -19.26 10.29
C LYS A 123 5.07 -18.75 8.94
N GLU A 124 4.24 -17.97 8.23
CA GLU A 124 4.62 -17.40 6.94
C GLU A 124 5.76 -16.39 7.07
N ILE A 125 5.72 -15.51 8.08
CA ILE A 125 6.81 -14.56 8.36
C ILE A 125 8.09 -15.29 8.69
N ASN A 126 8.04 -16.32 9.53
CA ASN A 126 9.21 -17.15 9.88
C ASN A 126 9.81 -17.84 8.65
N LYS A 127 8.96 -18.34 7.74
CA LYS A 127 9.39 -18.89 6.47
C LYS A 127 10.14 -17.84 5.64
N ASP A 128 9.59 -16.64 5.51
CA ASP A 128 10.23 -15.55 4.77
C ASP A 128 11.54 -15.12 5.42
N LEU A 129 11.60 -15.03 6.74
CA LEU A 129 12.83 -14.71 7.48
C LEU A 129 13.93 -15.74 7.27
N SER A 130 13.57 -17.01 7.11
CA SER A 130 14.49 -18.12 6.90
C SER A 130 14.99 -18.23 5.45
N THR A 131 14.41 -17.49 4.50
CA THR A 131 14.87 -17.46 3.10
C THR A 131 16.06 -16.52 2.92
N SER A 132 16.75 -16.65 1.77
CA SER A 132 17.82 -15.73 1.37
C SER A 132 17.32 -14.47 0.68
N THR A 133 16.02 -14.35 0.42
CA THR A 133 15.40 -13.20 -0.23
C THR A 133 14.89 -12.21 0.80
N LYS A 134 14.98 -10.92 0.49
CA LYS A 134 14.46 -9.86 1.38
C LYS A 134 12.94 -9.99 1.49
N MET A 135 12.44 -10.01 2.72
CA MET A 135 11.01 -10.00 3.00
C MET A 135 10.45 -8.57 2.84
N PHE A 136 9.32 -8.46 2.18
CA PHE A 136 8.49 -7.27 2.14
C PHE A 136 7.04 -7.74 2.24
N ARG A 137 6.47 -7.63 3.44
CA ARG A 137 5.15 -8.19 3.76
C ARG A 137 4.28 -7.14 4.45
N LEU A 138 3.05 -7.02 4.01
CA LEU A 138 1.99 -6.27 4.68
C LEU A 138 1.20 -7.25 5.57
N LEU A 139 1.09 -6.93 6.86
CA LEU A 139 0.19 -7.61 7.78
C LEU A 139 -1.06 -6.74 7.97
N GLN A 140 -2.17 -7.18 7.42
CA GLN A 140 -3.45 -6.48 7.49
C GLN A 140 -4.40 -7.19 8.46
N GLY A 141 -5.25 -6.43 9.11
CA GLY A 141 -6.27 -6.89 10.04
C GLY A 141 -6.94 -5.73 10.76
N ASP A 142 -8.06 -5.97 11.40
CA ASP A 142 -8.83 -4.95 12.12
C ASP A 142 -8.09 -4.39 13.33
N VAL A 143 -8.57 -3.28 13.87
CA VAL A 143 -8.08 -2.71 15.13
C VAL A 143 -8.32 -3.74 16.24
N GLY A 144 -7.28 -4.00 17.06
CA GLY A 144 -7.36 -5.03 18.11
C GLY A 144 -7.11 -6.47 17.65
N SER A 145 -6.89 -6.74 16.35
CA SER A 145 -6.62 -8.10 15.84
C SER A 145 -5.27 -8.70 16.26
N GLY A 146 -4.47 -7.97 17.06
CA GLY A 146 -3.19 -8.45 17.57
C GLY A 146 -2.02 -8.38 16.58
N LYS A 147 -2.05 -7.49 15.60
CA LYS A 147 -0.93 -7.27 14.65
C LYS A 147 0.39 -6.99 15.36
N THR A 148 0.35 -6.25 16.46
CA THR A 148 1.52 -5.87 17.25
C THR A 148 2.22 -7.08 17.85
N ILE A 149 1.47 -8.08 18.37
CA ILE A 149 2.08 -9.28 18.94
C ILE A 149 2.82 -10.10 17.87
N ILE A 150 2.28 -10.18 16.65
CA ILE A 150 2.94 -10.86 15.54
C ILE A 150 4.23 -10.14 15.15
N ALA A 151 4.21 -8.81 15.12
CA ALA A 151 5.41 -8.01 14.86
C ALA A 151 6.47 -8.22 15.97
N LEU A 152 6.07 -8.22 17.25
CA LEU A 152 6.96 -8.47 18.38
C LEU A 152 7.57 -9.88 18.35
N LEU A 153 6.78 -10.92 18.09
CA LEU A 153 7.29 -12.29 17.97
C LEU A 153 8.27 -12.44 16.79
N SER A 154 8.01 -11.75 15.69
CA SER A 154 8.92 -11.71 14.53
C SER A 154 10.22 -10.97 14.85
N ALA A 155 10.13 -9.88 15.60
CA ALA A 155 11.29 -9.13 16.12
C ALA A 155 12.11 -10.00 17.07
N TYR A 156 11.47 -10.66 18.01
CA TYR A 156 12.12 -11.59 18.95
C TYR A 156 12.90 -12.70 18.22
N ASN A 157 12.27 -13.35 17.22
CA ASN A 157 12.94 -14.36 16.42
C ASN A 157 14.15 -13.81 15.67
N THR A 158 14.06 -12.56 15.20
CA THR A 158 15.17 -11.90 14.51
C THR A 158 16.32 -11.59 15.43
N ILE A 159 16.04 -11.11 16.65
CA ILE A 159 17.04 -10.83 17.69
C ILE A 159 17.74 -12.13 18.13
N ASN A 160 16.98 -13.19 18.38
CA ASN A 160 17.55 -14.51 18.73
C ASN A 160 18.40 -15.12 17.60
N SER A 161 18.22 -14.66 16.38
CA SER A 161 19.09 -15.03 15.25
C SER A 161 20.37 -14.18 15.15
N GLY A 162 20.63 -13.29 16.11
CA GLY A 162 21.82 -12.43 16.18
C GLY A 162 21.71 -11.15 15.31
N TYR A 163 20.50 -10.66 15.02
CA TYR A 163 20.29 -9.44 14.23
C TYR A 163 19.59 -8.35 15.03
N GLN A 164 19.87 -7.12 14.70
CA GLN A 164 19.16 -5.96 15.25
C GLN A 164 17.79 -5.78 14.59
N VAL A 165 16.85 -5.22 15.35
CA VAL A 165 15.50 -4.88 14.89
C VAL A 165 15.21 -3.44 15.24
N ALA A 166 14.69 -2.68 14.27
CA ALA A 166 14.09 -1.37 14.48
C ALA A 166 12.57 -1.50 14.35
N PHE A 167 11.84 -1.09 15.37
CA PHE A 167 10.38 -1.06 15.38
C PHE A 167 9.93 0.39 15.30
N MET A 168 9.21 0.76 14.24
CA MET A 168 8.70 2.11 14.04
C MET A 168 7.20 2.14 14.26
N ALA A 169 6.72 3.08 15.06
CA ALA A 169 5.31 3.34 15.29
C ALA A 169 4.98 4.79 14.90
N PRO A 170 3.79 5.06 14.36
CA PRO A 170 3.44 6.40 13.84
C PRO A 170 3.21 7.45 14.94
N THR A 171 2.98 7.02 16.17
CA THR A 171 2.74 7.92 17.30
C THR A 171 3.49 7.46 18.55
N GLU A 172 3.93 8.43 19.36
CA GLU A 172 4.64 8.20 20.63
C GLU A 172 3.80 7.39 21.61
N THR A 173 2.51 7.63 21.67
CA THR A 173 1.53 6.90 22.51
C THR A 173 1.47 5.41 22.20
N VAL A 174 1.54 5.00 20.94
CA VAL A 174 1.56 3.58 20.54
C VAL A 174 2.90 2.93 20.92
N SER A 175 3.99 3.71 20.88
CA SER A 175 5.32 3.27 21.24
C SER A 175 5.44 2.92 22.74
N TYR A 176 4.85 3.75 23.62
CA TYR A 176 4.99 3.59 25.07
C TYR A 176 3.98 2.61 25.71
N THR A 177 2.77 2.51 25.20
CA THR A 177 1.72 1.66 25.79
C THR A 177 1.93 0.16 25.54
N HIS A 178 2.76 -0.22 24.56
CA HIS A 178 2.93 -1.63 24.17
C HIS A 178 4.35 -2.17 24.28
N LEU A 179 5.35 -1.36 24.63
CA LEU A 179 6.77 -1.73 24.57
C LEU A 179 7.52 -1.54 25.90
N THR A 180 6.88 -1.66 27.04
CA THR A 180 7.63 -1.90 28.29
C THR A 180 8.17 -3.33 28.27
N LEU A 181 9.20 -3.56 27.46
CA LEU A 181 10.03 -4.73 27.62
C LEU A 181 10.84 -4.53 28.91
N PRO A 182 10.88 -5.52 29.81
CA PRO A 182 11.75 -5.43 30.99
C PRO A 182 13.18 -5.32 30.50
N THR A 183 13.78 -4.15 30.64
CA THR A 183 15.21 -3.98 30.50
C THR A 183 15.86 -4.65 31.70
N LYS A 184 16.61 -5.72 31.47
CA LYS A 184 17.68 -6.16 32.38
C LYS A 184 18.94 -5.42 32.04
#